data_a90b0d23f620df5f57769a39a3a36665
#
_entry.id   a90b0d23f620df5f57769a39a3a36665
#
_cell.length_a   1.000
_cell.length_b   1.000
_cell.length_c   1.000
_cell.angle_alpha   90.00
_cell.angle_beta   90.00
_cell.angle_gamma   90.00
#
_symmetry.space_group_name_H-M   'P 1'
#
loop_
_entity.id
_entity.type
_entity.pdbx_description
1 polymer ?
#
loop_
_entity_poly.entity_id
_entity_poly.type
_entity_poly.pdbx_seq_one_letter_code
_entity_poly.pdbx_strand_id
1 'polypeptide(L)'
;MEISQIEHLGIATPSLEAASPYYENVLGLKCYSIEEVADQKVKTAFFKIGEVKLELLEPTSPESTIAKFIEKNGGRGGIHHIAFKTKDVAACLADAESKGVVLIDKAPRPGAEGLNIAFLHPKSTQSVLTEVCEDPNEK
;
A
#
# COMPACT_ATOMS: atom_id res chain seq x y z
N MET A 1 -12.46 12.49 -9.63
CA MET A 1 -11.57 12.02 -8.54
C MET A 1 -10.41 13.00 -8.41
N GLU A 2 -10.10 13.41 -7.20
CA GLU A 2 -9.00 14.34 -6.97
C GLU A 2 -7.83 13.64 -6.28
N ILE A 3 -6.77 13.45 -7.04
CA ILE A 3 -5.52 12.85 -6.54
C ILE A 3 -4.52 13.99 -6.37
N SER A 4 -3.96 14.13 -5.17
CA SER A 4 -3.02 15.22 -4.88
C SER A 4 -1.56 14.81 -5.01
N GLN A 5 -1.24 13.55 -4.77
CA GLN A 5 0.13 13.05 -4.84
C GLN A 5 0.16 11.52 -4.75
N ILE A 6 1.32 10.95 -4.99
CA ILE A 6 1.55 9.55 -4.62
C ILE A 6 1.79 9.54 -3.11
N GLU A 7 0.98 8.78 -2.38
CA GLU A 7 1.13 8.64 -0.93
C GLU A 7 2.28 7.69 -0.62
N HIS A 8 2.25 6.49 -1.24
CA HIS A 8 3.32 5.52 -1.05
C HIS A 8 3.38 4.49 -2.17
N LEU A 9 4.50 3.79 -2.22
CA LEU A 9 4.66 2.57 -2.99
C LEU A 9 4.74 1.41 -2.02
N GLY A 10 3.90 0.39 -2.21
CA GLY A 10 3.92 -0.82 -1.41
C GLY A 10 4.83 -1.85 -2.07
N ILE A 11 5.84 -2.29 -1.35
CA ILE A 11 6.84 -3.23 -1.85
C ILE A 11 6.79 -4.49 -0.98
N ALA A 12 6.42 -5.62 -1.59
CA ALA A 12 6.38 -6.90 -0.91
C ALA A 12 7.79 -7.45 -0.72
N THR A 13 8.06 -8.02 0.44
CA THR A 13 9.31 -8.72 0.71
C THR A 13 9.03 -9.95 1.58
N PRO A 14 9.74 -11.08 1.33
CA PRO A 14 9.66 -12.22 2.23
C PRO A 14 10.23 -11.93 3.62
N SER A 15 11.13 -10.95 3.75
CA SER A 15 11.80 -10.66 5.02
C SER A 15 12.23 -9.21 5.10
N LEU A 16 11.70 -8.48 6.09
CA LEU A 16 12.14 -7.11 6.38
C LEU A 16 13.61 -7.09 6.79
N GLU A 17 14.04 -8.08 7.57
CA GLU A 17 15.42 -8.17 8.01
C GLU A 17 16.39 -8.28 6.84
N ALA A 18 16.01 -9.05 5.82
CA ALA A 18 16.86 -9.24 4.64
C ALA A 18 16.80 -8.05 3.68
N ALA A 19 15.65 -7.38 3.56
CA ALA A 19 15.46 -6.29 2.61
C ALA A 19 15.93 -4.94 3.12
N SER A 20 15.73 -4.65 4.41
CA SER A 20 16.03 -3.34 4.99
C SER A 20 17.47 -2.85 4.75
N PRO A 21 18.51 -3.70 4.85
CA PRO A 21 19.88 -3.24 4.61
C PRO A 21 20.09 -2.60 3.23
N TYR A 22 19.40 -3.08 2.20
CA TYR A 22 19.50 -2.46 0.88
C TYR A 22 19.02 -1.01 0.92
N TYR A 23 17.85 -0.79 1.52
CA TYR A 23 17.28 0.57 1.59
C TYR A 23 18.06 1.48 2.51
N GLU A 24 18.54 0.96 3.64
CA GLU A 24 19.25 1.76 4.64
C GLU A 24 20.71 1.99 4.28
N ASN A 25 21.42 0.94 3.86
CA ASN A 25 22.88 1.01 3.67
C ASN A 25 23.27 1.35 2.23
N VAL A 26 22.53 0.90 1.24
CA VAL A 26 22.84 1.17 -0.16
C VAL A 26 22.18 2.48 -0.62
N LEU A 27 20.86 2.62 -0.38
CA LEU A 27 20.14 3.82 -0.78
C LEU A 27 20.26 4.96 0.23
N GLY A 28 20.74 4.70 1.43
CA GLY A 28 20.90 5.72 2.45
C GLY A 28 19.61 6.24 3.05
N LEU A 29 18.53 5.47 2.98
CA LEU A 29 17.24 5.86 3.52
C LEU A 29 17.14 5.45 4.99
N LYS A 30 16.27 6.14 5.72
CA LYS A 30 16.07 5.85 7.13
C LYS A 30 14.68 5.25 7.35
N CYS A 31 14.64 4.07 7.98
CA CYS A 31 13.37 3.50 8.46
C CYS A 31 12.93 4.31 9.67
N TYR A 32 11.79 5.00 9.57
CA TYR A 32 11.33 5.83 10.67
C TYR A 32 10.30 5.13 11.56
N SER A 33 9.74 4.03 11.13
CA SER A 33 8.74 3.29 11.90
C SER A 33 8.53 1.89 11.34
N ILE A 34 8.09 0.99 12.20
CA ILE A 34 7.66 -0.35 11.83
C ILE A 34 6.31 -0.57 12.50
N GLU A 35 5.33 -1.04 11.76
CA GLU A 35 3.99 -1.26 12.26
C GLU A 35 3.47 -2.61 11.80
N GLU A 36 2.78 -3.34 12.67
CA GLU A 36 2.06 -4.54 12.26
C GLU A 36 0.60 -4.18 12.03
N VAL A 37 0.10 -4.44 10.81
CA VAL A 37 -1.29 -4.20 10.45
C VAL A 37 -2.00 -5.55 10.47
N ALA A 38 -2.61 -5.87 11.62
CA ALA A 38 -3.17 -7.19 11.88
C ALA A 38 -4.25 -7.60 10.87
N ASP A 39 -5.13 -6.66 10.49
CA ASP A 39 -6.21 -6.95 9.55
C ASP A 39 -5.68 -7.36 8.16
N GLN A 40 -4.54 -6.83 7.77
CA GLN A 40 -3.92 -7.13 6.48
C GLN A 40 -2.88 -8.25 6.59
N LYS A 41 -2.59 -8.70 7.80
CA LYS A 41 -1.61 -9.75 8.09
C LYS A 41 -0.24 -9.41 7.51
N VAL A 42 0.21 -8.18 7.77
CA VAL A 42 1.50 -7.68 7.30
C VAL A 42 2.21 -6.91 8.40
N LYS A 43 3.54 -6.96 8.35
CA LYS A 43 4.42 -6.10 9.12
C LYS A 43 5.06 -5.13 8.13
N THR A 44 4.98 -3.85 8.41
CA THR A 44 5.37 -2.81 7.46
C THR A 44 6.50 -1.97 8.02
N ALA A 45 7.56 -1.79 7.23
CA ALA A 45 8.63 -0.84 7.53
C ALA A 45 8.46 0.38 6.63
N PHE A 46 8.56 1.57 7.21
CA PHE A 46 8.31 2.84 6.53
C PHE A 46 9.58 3.62 6.29
N PHE A 47 9.78 4.03 5.05
CA PHE A 47 10.85 4.94 4.64
C PHE A 47 10.21 6.14 3.94
N LYS A 48 10.79 7.33 4.09
CA LYS A 48 10.24 8.53 3.47
C LYS A 48 11.27 9.15 2.54
N ILE A 49 10.83 9.48 1.32
CA ILE A 49 11.63 10.14 0.30
C ILE A 49 10.84 11.35 -0.17
N GLY A 50 11.23 12.54 0.26
CA GLY A 50 10.43 13.73 -0.02
C GLY A 50 9.05 13.57 0.60
N GLU A 51 8.01 13.66 -0.21
CA GLU A 51 6.62 13.49 0.25
C GLU A 51 6.08 12.08 0.04
N VAL A 52 6.87 11.19 -0.58
CA VAL A 52 6.44 9.83 -0.90
C VAL A 52 7.06 8.85 0.10
N LYS A 53 6.27 7.87 0.54
CA LYS A 53 6.77 6.81 1.41
C LYS A 53 7.05 5.56 0.59
N LEU A 54 8.03 4.79 1.02
CA LEU A 54 8.18 3.40 0.62
C LEU A 54 7.75 2.55 1.81
N GLU A 55 6.86 1.59 1.55
CA GLU A 55 6.40 0.67 2.57
C GLU A 55 6.85 -0.73 2.20
N LEU A 56 7.76 -1.30 2.99
CA LEU A 56 8.17 -2.69 2.83
C LEU A 56 7.20 -3.56 3.60
N LEU A 57 6.59 -4.52 2.92
CA LEU A 57 5.50 -5.33 3.44
C LEU A 57 5.96 -6.78 3.57
N GLU A 58 6.07 -7.25 4.81
CA GLU A 58 6.37 -8.65 5.10
C GLU A 58 5.10 -9.35 5.56
N PRO A 59 4.71 -10.48 4.96
CA PRO A 59 3.50 -11.17 5.40
C PRO A 59 3.71 -11.81 6.78
N THR A 60 2.69 -11.72 7.65
CA THR A 60 2.71 -12.36 8.97
C THR A 60 1.97 -13.71 8.96
N SER A 61 1.37 -14.07 7.83
CA SER A 61 0.59 -15.30 7.67
C SER A 61 0.58 -15.71 6.20
N PRO A 62 0.54 -17.02 5.90
CA PRO A 62 0.38 -17.51 4.52
C PRO A 62 -0.92 -17.03 3.86
N GLU A 63 -1.91 -16.61 4.65
CA GLU A 63 -3.19 -16.12 4.15
C GLU A 63 -3.14 -14.66 3.73
N SER A 64 -2.07 -13.94 4.05
CA SER A 64 -1.88 -12.56 3.65
C SER A 64 -1.89 -12.43 2.12
N THR A 65 -2.49 -11.35 1.61
CA THR A 65 -2.45 -11.04 0.18
C THR A 65 -1.01 -10.83 -0.29
N ILE A 66 -0.15 -10.33 0.60
CA ILE A 66 1.28 -10.15 0.31
C ILE A 66 1.97 -11.50 0.16
N ALA A 67 1.66 -12.49 1.02
CA ALA A 67 2.21 -13.84 0.90
C ALA A 67 1.83 -14.46 -0.44
N LYS A 68 0.57 -14.29 -0.86
CA LYS A 68 0.08 -14.81 -2.13
C LYS A 68 0.76 -14.14 -3.32
N PHE A 69 1.00 -12.83 -3.23
CA PHE A 69 1.73 -12.10 -4.26
C PHE A 69 3.16 -12.64 -4.40
N ILE A 70 3.85 -12.84 -3.30
CA ILE A 70 5.22 -13.36 -3.29
C ILE A 70 5.24 -14.77 -3.88
N GLU A 71 4.28 -15.63 -3.50
CA GLU A 71 4.18 -16.99 -4.03
C GLU A 71 4.01 -16.98 -5.55
N LYS A 72 3.12 -16.13 -6.08
CA LYS A 72 2.90 -16.00 -7.52
C LYS A 72 4.10 -15.40 -8.25
N ASN A 73 4.95 -14.69 -7.53
CA ASN A 73 6.15 -14.07 -8.08
C ASN A 73 7.40 -14.95 -7.91
N GLY A 74 7.21 -16.24 -7.76
CA GLY A 74 8.32 -17.20 -7.65
C GLY A 74 9.08 -17.14 -6.34
N GLY A 75 8.42 -16.72 -5.26
CA GLY A 75 9.04 -16.58 -3.94
C GLY A 75 9.79 -15.28 -3.73
N ARG A 76 9.68 -14.36 -4.68
CA ARG A 76 10.40 -13.08 -4.62
C ARG A 76 9.46 -11.93 -4.32
N GLY A 77 10.00 -10.88 -3.69
CA GLY A 77 9.28 -9.63 -3.52
C GLY A 77 9.20 -8.81 -4.81
N GLY A 78 8.69 -7.61 -4.67
CA GLY A 78 8.54 -6.67 -5.78
C GLY A 78 7.51 -5.61 -5.45
N ILE A 79 7.29 -4.66 -6.35
CA ILE A 79 6.29 -3.63 -6.16
C ILE A 79 4.91 -4.28 -6.18
N HIS A 80 4.14 -4.10 -5.11
CA HIS A 80 2.83 -4.71 -4.94
C HIS A 80 1.71 -3.75 -5.34
N HIS A 81 1.79 -2.48 -4.94
CA HIS A 81 0.75 -1.50 -5.25
C HIS A 81 1.28 -0.07 -5.21
N ILE A 82 0.49 0.82 -5.79
CA ILE A 82 0.71 2.27 -5.73
C ILE A 82 -0.49 2.86 -5.00
N ALA A 83 -0.23 3.72 -4.02
CA ALA A 83 -1.25 4.41 -3.27
C ALA A 83 -1.25 5.89 -3.61
N PHE A 84 -2.43 6.42 -3.90
CA PHE A 84 -2.63 7.83 -4.21
C PHE A 84 -3.35 8.53 -3.07
N LYS A 85 -2.91 9.74 -2.77
CA LYS A 85 -3.52 10.54 -1.71
C LYS A 85 -4.69 11.33 -2.26
N THR A 86 -5.80 11.30 -1.52
CA THR A 86 -7.00 12.09 -1.81
C THR A 86 -7.52 12.66 -0.49
N LYS A 87 -8.44 13.60 -0.58
CA LYS A 87 -9.10 14.15 0.61
C LYS A 87 -10.31 13.35 1.04
N ASP A 88 -10.89 12.54 0.13
CA ASP A 88 -12.14 11.85 0.38
C ASP A 88 -12.17 10.51 -0.37
N VAL A 89 -11.80 9.45 0.34
CA VAL A 89 -11.77 8.11 -0.24
C VAL A 89 -13.17 7.67 -0.69
N ALA A 90 -14.19 7.94 0.12
CA ALA A 90 -15.55 7.53 -0.23
C ALA A 90 -16.01 8.17 -1.55
N ALA A 91 -15.69 9.45 -1.76
CA ALA A 91 -16.01 10.14 -3.00
C ALA A 91 -15.23 9.55 -4.19
N CYS A 92 -13.98 9.18 -3.97
CA CYS A 92 -13.18 8.51 -5.00
C CYS A 92 -13.78 7.17 -5.42
N LEU A 93 -14.25 6.39 -4.45
CA LEU A 93 -14.87 5.10 -4.73
C LEU A 93 -16.17 5.27 -5.54
N ALA A 94 -17.00 6.22 -5.15
CA ALA A 94 -18.23 6.52 -5.88
C ALA A 94 -17.95 6.95 -7.32
N ASP A 95 -16.97 7.83 -7.50
CA ASP A 95 -16.56 8.30 -8.83
C ASP A 95 -16.02 7.13 -9.68
N ALA A 96 -15.13 6.32 -9.12
CA ALA A 96 -14.57 5.18 -9.83
C ALA A 96 -15.66 4.20 -10.26
N GLU A 97 -16.58 3.87 -9.36
CA GLU A 97 -17.67 2.95 -9.65
C GLU A 97 -18.57 3.51 -10.76
N SER A 98 -18.85 4.81 -10.75
CA SER A 98 -19.65 5.46 -11.77
C SER A 98 -18.99 5.38 -13.16
N LYS A 99 -17.68 5.19 -13.20
CA LYS A 99 -16.90 5.06 -14.43
C LYS A 99 -16.60 3.61 -14.81
N GLY A 100 -17.25 2.65 -14.14
CA GLY A 100 -17.13 1.24 -14.47
C GLY A 100 -15.96 0.51 -13.82
N VAL A 101 -15.29 1.14 -12.86
CA VAL A 101 -14.18 0.50 -12.15
C VAL A 101 -14.72 -0.46 -11.10
N VAL A 102 -14.19 -1.67 -11.07
CA VAL A 102 -14.53 -2.66 -10.06
C VAL A 102 -13.73 -2.37 -8.79
N LEU A 103 -14.44 -2.28 -7.66
CA LEU A 103 -13.84 -1.98 -6.36
C LEU A 103 -13.52 -3.27 -5.62
N ILE A 104 -12.33 -3.35 -4.98
CA ILE A 104 -12.05 -4.39 -4.00
C ILE A 104 -12.75 -4.00 -2.69
N ASP A 105 -12.54 -2.76 -2.25
CA ASP A 105 -13.20 -2.22 -1.08
C ASP A 105 -14.31 -1.28 -1.52
N LYS A 106 -15.54 -1.53 -1.09
CA LYS A 106 -16.70 -0.69 -1.44
C LYS A 106 -16.86 0.49 -0.49
N ALA A 107 -16.13 0.49 0.62
CA ALA A 107 -16.12 1.56 1.60
C ALA A 107 -14.71 1.69 2.17
N PRO A 108 -14.34 2.89 2.68
CA PRO A 108 -13.03 3.06 3.31
C PRO A 108 -12.87 2.13 4.52
N ARG A 109 -11.63 1.68 4.73
CA ARG A 109 -11.27 0.89 5.91
C ARG A 109 -9.95 1.38 6.49
N PRO A 110 -9.68 1.06 7.77
CA PRO A 110 -8.42 1.46 8.38
C PRO A 110 -7.22 0.81 7.72
N GLY A 111 -6.18 1.59 7.47
CA GLY A 111 -4.90 1.12 6.97
C GLY A 111 -3.77 1.48 7.94
N ALA A 112 -2.54 1.36 7.46
CA ALA A 112 -1.37 1.72 8.24
C ALA A 112 -1.35 3.23 8.56
N GLU A 113 -0.71 3.59 9.63
CA GLU A 113 -0.48 4.97 10.07
C GLU A 113 -1.76 5.77 10.31
N GLY A 114 -2.87 5.10 10.62
CA GLY A 114 -4.14 5.78 10.91
C GLY A 114 -4.85 6.33 9.68
N LEU A 115 -4.42 5.97 8.49
CA LEU A 115 -5.07 6.40 7.25
C LEU A 115 -6.34 5.60 7.00
N ASN A 116 -7.29 6.21 6.29
CA ASN A 116 -8.40 5.49 5.70
C ASN A 116 -8.01 5.12 4.27
N ILE A 117 -8.24 3.87 3.89
CA ILE A 117 -7.79 3.35 2.60
C ILE A 117 -8.89 2.57 1.89
N ALA A 118 -8.71 2.40 0.58
CA ALA A 118 -9.50 1.46 -0.20
C ALA A 118 -8.72 1.07 -1.46
N PHE A 119 -8.95 -0.16 -1.92
CA PHE A 119 -8.31 -0.68 -3.12
C PHE A 119 -9.28 -0.80 -4.29
N LEU A 120 -8.78 -0.47 -5.48
CA LEU A 120 -9.44 -0.68 -6.76
C LEU A 120 -8.92 -1.97 -7.37
N HIS A 121 -9.80 -2.73 -8.04
CA HIS A 121 -9.42 -4.04 -8.56
C HIS A 121 -8.51 -3.91 -9.81
N PRO A 122 -7.40 -4.66 -9.86
CA PRO A 122 -6.44 -4.57 -10.97
C PRO A 122 -7.04 -4.80 -12.36
N LYS A 123 -8.11 -5.57 -12.47
CA LYS A 123 -8.75 -5.80 -13.78
C LYS A 123 -9.33 -4.52 -14.39
N SER A 124 -9.59 -3.51 -13.55
CA SER A 124 -10.11 -2.21 -14.01
C SER A 124 -9.04 -1.12 -14.03
N THR A 125 -7.83 -1.40 -13.53
CA THR A 125 -6.76 -0.41 -13.37
C THR A 125 -5.52 -0.76 -14.18
N GLN A 126 -5.70 -1.41 -15.31
CA GLN A 126 -4.61 -1.80 -16.21
C GLN A 126 -3.56 -2.68 -15.52
N SER A 127 -4.03 -3.62 -14.69
CA SER A 127 -3.20 -4.60 -13.97
C SER A 127 -2.33 -4.03 -12.85
N VAL A 128 -2.51 -2.74 -12.51
CA VAL A 128 -1.79 -2.13 -11.39
C VAL A 128 -2.71 -2.06 -10.19
N LEU A 129 -2.41 -2.78 -9.12
CA LEU A 129 -3.19 -2.68 -7.88
C LEU A 129 -3.09 -1.25 -7.36
N THR A 130 -4.22 -0.58 -7.30
CA THR A 130 -4.30 0.84 -6.98
C THR A 130 -5.02 1.05 -5.65
N GLU A 131 -4.40 1.82 -4.76
CA GLU A 131 -4.96 2.19 -3.48
C GLU A 131 -5.26 3.68 -3.47
N VAL A 132 -6.32 4.09 -2.80
CA VAL A 132 -6.57 5.49 -2.48
C VAL A 132 -6.55 5.66 -0.98
N CYS A 133 -5.93 6.74 -0.50
CA CYS A 133 -5.70 6.98 0.92
C CYS A 133 -6.10 8.39 1.32
N GLU A 134 -6.65 8.53 2.52
CA GLU A 134 -6.88 9.84 3.12
C GLU A 134 -6.40 9.83 4.57
N ASP A 135 -5.89 10.98 5.02
CA ASP A 135 -5.57 11.19 6.43
C ASP A 135 -6.79 11.85 7.07
N PRO A 136 -7.52 11.15 7.97
CA PRO A 136 -8.72 11.70 8.59
C PRO A 136 -8.44 12.90 9.49
N ASN A 137 -7.18 13.11 9.87
CA ASN A 137 -6.78 14.23 10.70
C ASN A 137 -6.30 15.44 9.90
N GLU A 138 -6.15 15.30 8.60
CA GLU A 138 -5.72 16.36 7.71
C GLU A 138 -6.93 17.17 7.25
N LYS A 139 -6.85 18.48 7.35
CA LYS A 139 -7.93 19.38 6.95
C LYS A 139 -7.57 20.17 5.72
#